data_c0f560f44d50739a07bba03f3358f40b
#
_entry.id   c0f560f44d50739a07bba03f3358f40b
#
_cell.length_a   1.000
_cell.length_b   1.000
_cell.length_c   1.000
_cell.angle_alpha   90.00
_cell.angle_beta   90.00
_cell.angle_gamma   90.00
#
_symmetry.space_group_name_H-M   'P 1'
#
loop_
_entity.id
_entity.type
_entity.pdbx_description
1 polymer ?
#
loop_
_entity_poly.entity_id
_entity_poly.type
_entity_poly.pdbx_seq_one_letter_code
_entity_poly.pdbx_strand_id
1 'polypeptide(L)'
;MHGPDVHALRLSYGRPGQPRPQVDLQVALDDVAALTGVRIEQEAVIDHMLVRWDGTLPPVTPAYRERTRLLEEDLAPVTGLEVTGAWVAGTGIAAVVEHARAAAGRLVGSHGV
;
A
#
# COMPACT_ATOMS: atom_id res chain seq x y z
N MET A 1 4.33 -18.26 15.54
CA MET A 1 3.13 -18.57 16.35
C MET A 1 3.28 -17.96 17.71
N HIS A 2 2.27 -17.27 18.18
CA HIS A 2 2.27 -16.66 19.50
C HIS A 2 1.58 -17.59 20.50
N GLY A 3 2.12 -17.67 21.72
CA GLY A 3 1.48 -18.42 22.81
C GLY A 3 0.19 -17.73 23.28
N PRO A 4 -0.62 -18.41 24.14
CA PRO A 4 -1.90 -17.86 24.58
C PRO A 4 -1.77 -16.55 25.37
N ASP A 5 -0.61 -16.28 25.94
CA ASP A 5 -0.34 -15.07 26.72
C ASP A 5 0.42 -13.99 25.95
N VAL A 6 0.62 -14.17 24.65
CA VAL A 6 1.35 -13.24 23.79
C VAL A 6 0.45 -12.79 22.65
N HIS A 7 0.38 -11.49 22.45
CA HIS A 7 -0.39 -10.87 21.38
C HIS A 7 0.51 -10.05 20.47
N ALA A 8 0.19 -10.03 19.20
CA ALA A 8 0.83 -9.14 18.24
C ALA A 8 -0.14 -8.04 17.83
N LEU A 9 0.32 -6.80 17.92
CA LEU A 9 -0.44 -5.64 17.48
C LEU A 9 0.27 -4.97 16.32
N ARG A 10 -0.49 -4.54 15.33
CA ARG A 10 0.00 -3.76 14.22
C ARG A 10 -0.70 -2.40 14.21
N LEU A 11 0.11 -1.35 14.26
CA LEU A 11 -0.37 0.01 14.12
C LEU A 11 0.15 0.56 12.78
N SER A 12 -0.72 1.23 12.05
CA SER A 12 -0.38 1.83 10.75
C SER A 12 -0.59 3.33 10.84
N TYR A 13 0.40 4.09 10.36
CA TYR A 13 0.41 5.54 10.43
C TYR A 13 0.62 6.15 9.06
N GLY A 14 0.10 7.35 8.90
CA GLY A 14 0.29 8.14 7.71
C GLY A 14 -0.97 8.27 6.87
N ARG A 15 -1.04 9.39 6.16
CA ARG A 15 -2.12 9.68 5.20
C ARG A 15 -1.51 10.29 3.95
N PRO A 16 -2.06 10.00 2.77
CA PRO A 16 -1.63 10.64 1.54
C PRO A 16 -1.71 12.17 1.65
N GLY A 17 -0.67 12.86 1.17
CA GLY A 17 -0.64 14.32 1.15
C GLY A 17 -0.33 14.99 2.49
N GLN A 18 -0.06 14.23 3.54
CA GLN A 18 0.30 14.77 4.85
C GLN A 18 1.74 14.42 5.22
N PRO A 19 2.41 15.25 6.04
CA PRO A 19 3.72 14.92 6.56
C PRO A 19 3.69 13.61 7.33
N ARG A 20 4.77 12.85 7.23
CA ARG A 20 4.90 11.59 7.97
C ARG A 20 4.97 11.86 9.47
N PRO A 21 4.13 11.22 10.29
CA PRO A 21 4.24 11.37 11.73
C PRO A 21 5.54 10.75 12.26
N GLN A 22 6.06 11.34 13.32
CA GLN A 22 7.15 10.75 14.09
C GLN A 22 6.56 9.75 15.07
N VAL A 23 6.91 8.48 14.90
CA VAL A 23 6.39 7.39 15.73
C VAL A 23 7.55 6.63 16.36
N ASP A 24 7.48 6.47 17.65
CA ASP A 24 8.33 5.57 18.42
C ASP A 24 7.46 4.59 19.23
N LEU A 25 8.07 3.74 20.02
CA LEU A 25 7.32 2.77 20.82
C LEU A 25 6.35 3.45 21.78
N GLN A 26 6.77 4.53 22.44
CA GLN A 26 5.90 5.21 23.40
C GLN A 26 4.68 5.81 22.73
N VAL A 27 4.85 6.45 21.58
CA VAL A 27 3.73 6.98 20.78
C VAL A 27 2.76 5.85 20.41
N ALA A 28 3.28 4.73 19.96
CA ALA A 28 2.44 3.58 19.61
C ALA A 28 1.65 3.04 20.81
N LEU A 29 2.27 2.93 21.97
CA LEU A 29 1.59 2.48 23.19
C LEU A 29 0.52 3.47 23.67
N ASP A 30 0.80 4.76 23.57
CA ASP A 30 -0.20 5.80 23.91
C ASP A 30 -1.40 5.75 22.96
N ASP A 31 -1.16 5.50 21.67
CA ASP A 31 -2.25 5.37 20.68
C ASP A 31 -3.09 4.10 20.93
N VAL A 32 -2.47 3.00 21.29
CA VAL A 32 -3.20 1.79 21.68
C VAL A 32 -4.10 2.10 22.85
N ALA A 33 -3.60 2.78 23.87
CA ALA A 33 -4.41 3.16 25.04
C ALA A 33 -5.58 4.07 24.66
N ALA A 34 -5.34 5.04 23.77
CA ALA A 34 -6.38 5.96 23.30
C ALA A 34 -7.47 5.24 22.49
N LEU A 35 -7.09 4.27 21.66
CA LEU A 35 -8.02 3.58 20.77
C LEU A 35 -8.78 2.44 21.47
N THR A 36 -8.14 1.75 22.38
CA THR A 36 -8.71 0.54 23.00
C THR A 36 -9.15 0.74 24.44
N GLY A 37 -8.68 1.79 25.10
CA GLY A 37 -8.86 1.99 26.54
C GLY A 37 -7.94 1.10 27.39
N VAL A 38 -7.05 0.35 26.79
CA VAL A 38 -6.13 -0.54 27.50
C VAL A 38 -4.71 0.01 27.42
N ARG A 39 -4.11 0.27 28.60
CA ARG A 39 -2.73 0.72 28.67
C ARG A 39 -1.79 -0.46 28.74
N ILE A 40 -0.81 -0.46 27.84
CA ILE A 40 0.27 -1.42 27.81
C ILE A 40 1.56 -0.70 28.21
N GLU A 41 2.18 -1.16 29.27
CA GLU A 41 3.46 -0.61 29.72
C GLU A 41 4.62 -1.17 28.89
N GLN A 42 5.71 -0.39 28.78
CA GLN A 42 6.86 -0.80 27.98
C GLN A 42 7.44 -2.15 28.45
N GLU A 43 7.39 -2.42 29.75
CA GLU A 43 7.89 -3.66 30.32
C GLU A 43 7.14 -4.90 29.85
N ALA A 44 5.91 -4.72 29.38
CA ALA A 44 5.11 -5.82 28.81
C ALA A 44 5.43 -6.09 27.33
N VAL A 45 6.18 -5.24 26.67
CA VAL A 45 6.55 -5.41 25.27
C VAL A 45 7.75 -6.33 25.17
N ILE A 46 7.55 -7.48 24.52
CA ILE A 46 8.62 -8.46 24.32
C ILE A 46 9.53 -8.00 23.19
N ASP A 47 8.96 -7.52 22.10
CA ASP A 47 9.70 -7.04 20.95
C ASP A 47 8.84 -6.07 20.14
N HIS A 48 9.47 -5.20 19.35
CA HIS A 48 8.78 -4.31 18.44
C HIS A 48 9.63 -3.99 17.22
N MET A 49 8.96 -3.63 16.13
CA MET A 49 9.63 -3.23 14.89
C MET A 49 8.88 -2.06 14.27
N LEU A 50 9.61 -1.04 13.85
CA LEU A 50 9.09 0.05 13.04
C LEU A 50 9.55 -0.13 11.60
N VAL A 51 8.59 -0.30 10.71
CA VAL A 51 8.86 -0.42 9.27
C VAL A 51 8.35 0.83 8.58
N ARG A 52 9.19 1.47 7.78
CA ARG A 52 8.85 2.64 6.98
C ARG A 52 8.66 2.25 5.52
N TRP A 53 7.52 2.63 4.99
CA TRP A 53 7.16 2.36 3.60
C TRP A 53 7.05 3.68 2.85
N ASP A 54 8.13 4.08 2.21
CA ASP A 54 8.18 5.34 1.47
C ASP A 54 7.67 5.16 0.05
N GLY A 55 6.71 6.00 -0.35
CA GLY A 55 6.19 6.01 -1.72
C GLY A 55 5.48 4.73 -2.16
N THR A 56 4.97 3.94 -1.22
CA THR A 56 4.39 2.63 -1.55
C THR A 56 2.91 2.67 -1.92
N LEU A 57 2.19 3.69 -1.48
CA LEU A 57 0.78 3.84 -1.80
C LEU A 57 0.57 4.99 -2.77
N PRO A 58 -0.01 4.73 -3.94
CA PRO A 58 -0.36 5.80 -4.87
C PRO A 58 -1.50 6.66 -4.30
N PRO A 59 -1.59 7.93 -4.68
CA PRO A 59 -2.72 8.77 -4.32
C PRO A 59 -4.03 8.21 -4.86
N VAL A 60 -5.11 8.37 -4.10
CA VAL A 60 -6.46 7.96 -4.51
C VAL A 60 -7.35 9.18 -4.82
N THR A 61 -6.80 10.17 -5.49
CA THR A 61 -7.53 11.37 -5.87
C THR A 61 -8.10 11.25 -7.28
N PRO A 62 -9.22 11.94 -7.60
CA PRO A 62 -9.74 11.97 -8.97
C PRO A 62 -8.72 12.49 -9.99
N ALA A 63 -7.91 13.49 -9.61
CA ALA A 63 -6.86 14.03 -10.47
C ALA A 63 -5.79 12.99 -10.80
N TYR A 64 -5.40 12.17 -9.84
CA TYR A 64 -4.46 11.08 -10.07
C TYR A 64 -5.03 10.01 -10.99
N ARG A 65 -6.27 9.61 -10.77
CA ARG A 65 -6.95 8.64 -11.64
C ARG A 65 -7.07 9.15 -13.08
N GLU A 66 -7.35 10.42 -13.25
CA GLU A 66 -7.41 11.03 -14.58
C GLU A 66 -6.05 10.99 -15.27
N ARG A 67 -4.97 11.27 -14.54
CA ARG A 67 -3.60 11.18 -15.09
C ARG A 67 -3.25 9.77 -15.55
N THR A 68 -3.59 8.76 -14.76
CA THR A 68 -3.31 7.36 -15.13
C THR A 68 -4.15 6.94 -16.32
N ARG A 69 -5.41 7.37 -16.38
CA ARG A 69 -6.28 7.13 -17.54
C ARG A 69 -5.72 7.74 -18.82
N LEU A 70 -5.28 9.00 -18.77
CA LEU A 70 -4.67 9.67 -19.92
C LEU A 70 -3.38 8.99 -20.36
N LEU A 71 -2.56 8.53 -19.41
CA LEU A 71 -1.36 7.76 -19.72
C LEU A 71 -1.69 6.47 -20.46
N GLU A 72 -2.69 5.73 -20.00
CA GLU A 72 -3.12 4.50 -20.65
C GLU A 72 -3.65 4.76 -22.07
N GLU A 73 -4.41 5.84 -22.25
CA GLU A 73 -4.87 6.25 -23.58
C GLU A 73 -3.72 6.62 -24.51
N ASP A 74 -2.73 7.36 -24.01
CA ASP A 74 -1.55 7.74 -24.79
C ASP A 74 -0.69 6.54 -25.17
N LEU A 75 -0.65 5.51 -24.31
CA LEU A 75 0.10 4.30 -24.56
C LEU A 75 -0.64 3.27 -25.44
N ALA A 76 -1.97 3.38 -25.55
CA ALA A 76 -2.76 2.41 -26.30
C ALA A 76 -2.29 2.20 -27.74
N PRO A 77 -1.89 3.23 -28.52
CA PRO A 77 -1.37 3.02 -29.87
C PRO A 77 0.09 2.56 -29.92
N VAL A 78 0.79 2.53 -28.78
CA VAL A 78 2.19 2.09 -28.74
C VAL A 78 2.22 0.57 -28.61
N THR A 79 2.79 -0.10 -29.61
CA THR A 79 2.93 -1.57 -29.58
C THR A 79 4.20 -1.98 -28.85
N GLY A 80 4.14 -3.11 -28.14
CA GLY A 80 5.29 -3.68 -27.46
C GLY A 80 5.62 -3.04 -26.12
N LEU A 81 4.72 -2.18 -25.60
CA LEU A 81 4.91 -1.53 -24.30
C LEU A 81 3.59 -1.53 -23.54
N GLU A 82 3.63 -2.00 -22.32
CA GLU A 82 2.52 -1.94 -21.38
C GLU A 82 3.02 -1.50 -20.02
N VAL A 83 2.15 -0.88 -19.23
CA VAL A 83 2.43 -0.47 -17.85
C VAL A 83 1.44 -1.13 -16.91
N THR A 84 1.90 -1.53 -15.74
CA THR A 84 1.05 -2.15 -14.74
C THR A 84 1.61 -1.92 -13.34
N GLY A 85 0.82 -2.24 -12.34
CA GLY A 85 1.18 -2.09 -10.94
C GLY A 85 0.10 -1.36 -10.15
N ALA A 86 0.27 -1.28 -8.85
CA ALA A 86 -0.70 -0.63 -7.96
C ALA A 86 -0.90 0.86 -8.30
N TRP A 87 0.11 1.51 -8.85
CA TRP A 87 0.06 2.93 -9.21
C TRP A 87 -0.92 3.22 -10.37
N VAL A 88 -1.22 2.21 -11.19
CA VAL A 88 -2.19 2.31 -12.31
C VAL A 88 -3.49 1.59 -11.97
N ALA A 89 -3.38 0.36 -11.46
CA ALA A 89 -4.52 -0.54 -11.28
C ALA A 89 -5.33 -0.25 -10.00
N GLY A 90 -4.72 0.38 -9.00
CA GLY A 90 -5.24 0.48 -7.65
C GLY A 90 -4.52 -0.46 -6.69
N THR A 91 -4.76 -0.30 -5.39
CA THR A 91 -3.97 -0.94 -4.34
C THR A 91 -4.42 -2.36 -3.96
N GLY A 92 -5.52 -2.85 -4.49
CA GLY A 92 -5.99 -4.21 -4.19
C GLY A 92 -5.21 -5.27 -4.97
N ILE A 93 -4.87 -6.38 -4.32
CA ILE A 93 -4.18 -7.50 -4.98
C ILE A 93 -4.95 -7.98 -6.20
N ALA A 94 -6.26 -8.18 -6.07
CA ALA A 94 -7.11 -8.63 -7.17
C ALA A 94 -7.06 -7.65 -8.36
N ALA A 95 -7.16 -6.35 -8.09
CA ALA A 95 -7.10 -5.32 -9.13
C ALA A 95 -5.74 -5.31 -9.83
N VAL A 96 -4.65 -5.44 -9.09
CA VAL A 96 -3.30 -5.48 -9.66
C VAL A 96 -3.10 -6.72 -10.53
N VAL A 97 -3.51 -7.88 -10.06
CA VAL A 97 -3.39 -9.13 -10.81
C VAL A 97 -4.23 -9.09 -12.10
N GLU A 98 -5.46 -8.63 -12.02
CA GLU A 98 -6.34 -8.51 -13.18
C GLU A 98 -5.76 -7.55 -14.22
N HIS A 99 -5.31 -6.39 -13.79
CA HIS A 99 -4.69 -5.40 -14.66
C HIS A 99 -3.43 -5.94 -15.33
N ALA A 100 -2.56 -6.60 -14.57
CA ALA A 100 -1.33 -7.19 -15.08
C ALA A 100 -1.59 -8.28 -16.12
N ARG A 101 -2.59 -9.12 -15.89
CA ARG A 101 -2.99 -10.15 -16.86
C ARG A 101 -3.50 -9.54 -18.16
N ALA A 102 -4.32 -8.50 -18.07
CA ALA A 102 -4.82 -7.80 -19.24
C ALA A 102 -3.68 -7.13 -20.03
N ALA A 103 -2.75 -6.48 -19.33
CA ALA A 103 -1.57 -5.87 -19.95
C ALA A 103 -0.68 -6.90 -20.65
N ALA A 104 -0.41 -8.03 -20.00
CA ALA A 104 0.34 -9.11 -20.58
C ALA A 104 -0.35 -9.69 -21.83
N GLY A 105 -1.66 -9.86 -21.80
CA GLY A 105 -2.45 -10.32 -22.93
C GLY A 105 -2.35 -9.39 -24.13
N ARG A 106 -2.42 -8.08 -23.92
CA ARG A 106 -2.25 -7.09 -24.99
C ARG A 106 -0.83 -7.13 -25.56
N LEU A 107 0.16 -7.28 -24.69
CA LEU A 107 1.56 -7.34 -25.11
C LEU A 107 1.84 -8.55 -25.98
N VAL A 108 1.36 -9.73 -25.60
CA VAL A 108 1.50 -10.96 -26.38
C VAL A 108 0.73 -10.84 -27.71
N GLY A 109 -0.50 -10.32 -27.69
CA GLY A 109 -1.30 -10.12 -28.89
C GLY A 109 -0.67 -9.15 -29.89
N SER A 110 0.00 -8.09 -29.40
CA SER A 110 0.65 -7.09 -30.26
C SER A 110 1.88 -7.63 -31.00
N HIS A 111 2.46 -8.75 -30.58
CA HIS A 111 3.60 -9.37 -31.25
C HIS A 111 3.21 -10.37 -32.35
N GLY A 112 1.93 -10.51 -32.64
CA GLY A 112 1.45 -11.22 -33.82
C GLY A 112 1.76 -12.71 -33.87
N VAL A 113 1.76 -13.36 -32.75
CA VAL A 113 2.01 -14.81 -32.71
C VAL A 113 0.75 -15.58 -33.05
#